data_9b6b280097813483fca519678bab3437
#
_entry.id   9b6b280097813483fca519678bab3437
#
_cell.length_a   1.000
_cell.length_b   1.000
_cell.length_c   1.000
_cell.angle_alpha   90.00
_cell.angle_beta   90.00
_cell.angle_gamma   90.00
#
_symmetry.space_group_name_H-M   'P 1'
#
loop_
_entity.id
_entity.type
_entity.pdbx_description
1 polymer ?
#
loop_
_entity_poly.entity_id
_entity_poly.type
_entity_poly.pdbx_seq_one_letter_code
_entity_poly.pdbx_strand_id
1 'polypeptide(L)'
;MENKQYTEQELQQLHAVLYDILAEIDRVCREHDIRYFIIGGTAIGVHFFDGIMPWDDDIDIGMTADDYERFMQVAPAALKNGYTLCWPGNEPHTPFYFAKVRKDGTRFVEEVTEGLDMHHGIYVDIFPFNKVPRNGRKERWQRTAAKYLNLAFICKDAWMLKHCGTPKT
;
A
#
# COMPACT_ATOMS: atom_id res chain seq x y z
N MET A 1 15.46 -18.54 -8.95
CA MET A 1 15.73 -17.31 -8.16
C MET A 1 15.81 -17.74 -6.71
N GLU A 2 16.89 -17.45 -6.01
CA GLU A 2 17.00 -17.71 -4.59
C GLU A 2 15.96 -16.85 -3.88
N ASN A 3 15.04 -17.49 -3.16
CA ASN A 3 14.16 -16.83 -2.23
C ASN A 3 15.04 -16.21 -1.15
N LYS A 4 15.34 -14.93 -1.25
CA LYS A 4 16.19 -14.22 -0.29
C LYS A 4 15.39 -14.11 1.01
N GLN A 5 15.60 -15.06 1.89
CA GLN A 5 15.01 -15.02 3.22
C GLN A 5 15.73 -13.93 4.01
N TYR A 6 14.98 -12.95 4.52
CA TYR A 6 15.52 -11.95 5.42
C TYR A 6 16.07 -12.60 6.68
N THR A 7 17.18 -12.08 7.17
CA THR A 7 17.67 -12.43 8.51
C THR A 7 16.75 -11.82 9.56
N GLU A 8 16.73 -12.39 10.76
CA GLU A 8 15.96 -11.83 11.88
C GLU A 8 16.32 -10.36 12.18
N GLN A 9 17.60 -10.01 12.04
CA GLN A 9 18.08 -8.65 12.25
C GLN A 9 17.56 -7.69 11.17
N GLU A 10 17.52 -8.12 9.89
CA GLU A 10 16.95 -7.33 8.79
C GLU A 10 15.46 -7.10 8.98
N LEU A 11 14.71 -8.13 9.41
CA LEU A 11 13.28 -7.99 9.71
C LEU A 11 13.04 -7.03 10.89
N GLN A 12 13.81 -7.11 11.96
CA GLN A 12 13.70 -6.16 13.07
C GLN A 12 13.95 -4.72 12.64
N GLN A 13 14.93 -4.47 11.78
CA GLN A 13 15.20 -3.13 11.22
C GLN A 13 14.05 -2.68 10.30
N LEU A 14 13.53 -3.56 9.46
CA LEU A 14 12.37 -3.29 8.61
C LEU A 14 11.13 -2.94 9.44
N HIS A 15 10.82 -3.74 10.46
CA HIS A 15 9.69 -3.49 11.37
C HIS A 15 9.80 -2.13 12.06
N ALA A 16 11.00 -1.73 12.49
CA ALA A 16 11.21 -0.42 13.10
C ALA A 16 10.84 0.73 12.14
N VAL A 17 11.19 0.60 10.85
CA VAL A 17 10.84 1.58 9.83
C VAL A 17 9.34 1.54 9.50
N LEU A 18 8.73 0.36 9.43
CA LEU A 18 7.29 0.20 9.18
C LEU A 18 6.47 0.87 10.31
N TYR A 19 6.86 0.66 11.57
CA TYR A 19 6.21 1.34 12.71
C TYR A 19 6.40 2.85 12.68
N ASP A 20 7.57 3.35 12.24
CA ASP A 20 7.82 4.78 12.08
C ASP A 20 6.90 5.41 11.00
N ILE A 21 6.71 4.73 9.87
CA ILE A 21 5.75 5.15 8.83
C ILE A 21 4.32 5.13 9.36
N LEU A 22 3.92 4.04 10.04
CA LEU A 22 2.57 3.93 10.61
C LEU A 22 2.30 5.01 11.66
N ALA A 23 3.28 5.33 12.50
CA ALA A 23 3.16 6.40 13.49
C ALA A 23 2.94 7.77 12.83
N GLU A 24 3.61 8.05 11.70
CA GLU A 24 3.40 9.28 10.94
C GLU A 24 2.01 9.31 10.28
N ILE A 25 1.54 8.19 9.72
CA ILE A 25 0.17 8.07 9.20
C ILE A 25 -0.85 8.30 10.33
N ASP A 26 -0.67 7.68 11.50
CA ASP A 26 -1.55 7.83 12.66
C ASP A 26 -1.61 9.29 13.12
N ARG A 27 -0.47 9.99 13.16
CA ARG A 27 -0.42 11.42 13.48
C ARG A 27 -1.29 12.23 12.51
N VAL A 28 -1.10 12.05 11.19
CA VAL A 28 -1.89 12.75 10.17
C VAL A 28 -3.38 12.42 10.32
N CYS A 29 -3.71 11.15 10.53
CA CYS A 29 -5.09 10.70 10.70
C CYS A 29 -5.75 11.35 11.92
N ARG A 30 -5.06 11.42 13.06
CA ARG A 30 -5.58 12.07 14.30
C ARG A 30 -5.75 13.57 14.13
N GLU A 31 -4.80 14.26 13.51
CA GLU A 31 -4.87 15.71 13.29
C GLU A 31 -6.00 16.12 12.37
N HIS A 32 -6.43 15.23 11.46
CA HIS A 32 -7.48 15.51 10.47
C HIS A 32 -8.79 14.74 10.69
N ASP A 33 -8.97 14.07 11.85
CA ASP A 33 -10.15 13.25 12.18
C ASP A 33 -10.47 12.20 11.10
N ILE A 34 -9.44 11.48 10.64
CA ILE A 34 -9.51 10.39 9.67
C ILE A 34 -9.38 9.06 10.42
N ARG A 35 -10.25 8.11 10.11
CA ARG A 35 -10.22 6.79 10.73
C ARG A 35 -9.61 5.78 9.79
N TYR A 36 -8.75 4.94 10.33
CA TYR A 36 -8.21 3.77 9.65
C TYR A 36 -8.33 2.53 10.54
N PHE A 37 -8.13 1.37 9.97
CA PHE A 37 -8.11 0.08 10.66
C PHE A 37 -7.07 -0.83 10.01
N ILE A 38 -6.49 -1.72 10.82
CA ILE A 38 -5.54 -2.72 10.34
C ILE A 38 -6.28 -3.85 9.62
N ILE A 39 -5.65 -4.43 8.59
CA ILE A 39 -6.24 -5.50 7.78
C ILE A 39 -5.21 -6.61 7.52
N GLY A 40 -5.62 -7.66 6.83
CA GLY A 40 -4.73 -8.69 6.31
C GLY A 40 -3.84 -9.36 7.36
N GLY A 41 -2.58 -9.56 7.00
CA GLY A 41 -1.52 -10.11 7.85
C GLY A 41 -1.28 -9.26 9.09
N THR A 42 -1.33 -7.94 8.96
CA THR A 42 -1.16 -7.01 10.08
C THR A 42 -2.20 -7.23 11.19
N ALA A 43 -3.48 -7.45 10.83
CA ALA A 43 -4.53 -7.73 11.83
C ALA A 43 -4.31 -9.07 12.53
N ILE A 44 -3.83 -10.09 11.83
CA ILE A 44 -3.45 -11.38 12.40
C ILE A 44 -2.25 -11.21 13.33
N GLY A 45 -1.25 -10.45 12.91
CA GLY A 45 -0.05 -10.15 13.69
C GLY A 45 -0.38 -9.49 15.04
N VAL A 46 -1.20 -8.45 15.02
CA VAL A 46 -1.63 -7.77 16.25
C VAL A 46 -2.42 -8.70 17.17
N HIS A 47 -3.26 -9.59 16.61
CA HIS A 47 -4.08 -10.50 17.43
C HIS A 47 -3.26 -11.61 18.11
N PHE A 48 -2.26 -12.18 17.44
CA PHE A 48 -1.52 -13.35 17.93
C PHE A 48 -0.10 -13.05 18.41
N PHE A 49 0.50 -11.92 17.99
CA PHE A 49 1.90 -11.59 18.23
C PHE A 49 2.10 -10.20 18.85
N ASP A 50 1.02 -9.50 19.20
CA ASP A 50 1.05 -8.12 19.73
C ASP A 50 1.76 -7.11 18.82
N GLY A 51 1.82 -7.37 17.52
CA GLY A 51 2.49 -6.53 16.53
C GLY A 51 2.57 -7.17 15.16
N ILE A 52 3.56 -6.78 14.35
CA ILE A 52 3.84 -7.42 13.06
C ILE A 52 4.30 -8.87 13.32
N MET A 53 3.84 -9.81 12.49
CA MET A 53 4.33 -11.19 12.57
C MET A 53 5.85 -11.22 12.38
N PRO A 54 6.60 -12.04 13.14
CA PRO A 54 8.08 -12.02 13.10
C PRO A 54 8.71 -12.26 11.73
N TRP A 55 7.97 -12.84 10.80
CA TRP A 55 8.40 -13.15 9.43
C TRP A 55 7.74 -12.29 8.35
N ASP A 56 6.86 -11.35 8.75
CA ASP A 56 6.14 -10.47 7.83
C ASP A 56 6.99 -9.24 7.48
N ASP A 57 6.82 -8.71 6.30
CA ASP A 57 7.65 -7.62 5.77
C ASP A 57 6.85 -6.38 5.34
N ASP A 58 5.55 -6.34 5.67
CA ASP A 58 4.66 -5.22 5.37
C ASP A 58 3.68 -4.87 6.49
N ILE A 59 3.03 -3.72 6.34
CA ILE A 59 1.86 -3.28 7.12
C ILE A 59 0.76 -2.87 6.15
N ASP A 60 -0.41 -3.47 6.35
CA ASP A 60 -1.64 -3.18 5.61
C ASP A 60 -2.65 -2.44 6.49
N ILE A 61 -3.13 -1.29 6.03
CA ILE A 61 -4.25 -0.58 6.64
C ILE A 61 -5.37 -0.33 5.65
N GLY A 62 -6.58 -0.28 6.17
CA GLY A 62 -7.78 0.06 5.41
C GLY A 62 -8.39 1.37 5.87
N MET A 63 -8.98 2.11 4.95
CA MET A 63 -9.80 3.28 5.24
C MET A 63 -11.15 3.15 4.54
N THR A 64 -12.23 3.67 5.14
CA THR A 64 -13.49 3.82 4.39
C THR A 64 -13.24 4.75 3.18
N ALA A 65 -14.05 4.63 2.13
CA ALA A 65 -13.88 5.46 0.94
C ALA A 65 -13.84 6.96 1.28
N ASP A 66 -14.72 7.39 2.19
CA ASP A 66 -14.82 8.78 2.62
C ASP A 66 -13.54 9.23 3.37
N ASP A 67 -13.01 8.39 4.28
CA ASP A 67 -11.76 8.64 5.02
C ASP A 67 -10.53 8.57 4.11
N TYR A 68 -10.52 7.62 3.16
CA TYR A 68 -9.43 7.50 2.17
C TYR A 68 -9.35 8.75 1.29
N GLU A 69 -10.48 9.24 0.79
CA GLU A 69 -10.52 10.45 -0.05
C GLU A 69 -10.02 11.68 0.73
N ARG A 70 -10.41 11.82 2.01
CA ARG A 70 -9.90 12.88 2.90
C ARG A 70 -8.40 12.74 3.14
N PHE A 71 -7.91 11.53 3.38
CA PHE A 71 -6.48 11.26 3.56
C PHE A 71 -5.68 11.67 2.31
N MET A 72 -6.13 11.27 1.12
CA MET A 72 -5.48 11.62 -0.15
C MET A 72 -5.41 13.12 -0.40
N GLN A 73 -6.37 13.90 0.12
CA GLN A 73 -6.38 15.36 0.00
C GLN A 73 -5.41 16.04 0.97
N VAL A 74 -5.29 15.55 2.20
CA VAL A 74 -4.51 16.22 3.24
C VAL A 74 -3.07 15.72 3.35
N ALA A 75 -2.83 14.42 3.14
CA ALA A 75 -1.55 13.80 3.38
C ALA A 75 -0.37 14.42 2.59
N PRO A 76 -0.53 14.85 1.32
CA PRO A 76 0.58 15.47 0.58
C PRO A 76 1.18 16.71 1.26
N ALA A 77 0.37 17.44 2.03
CA ALA A 77 0.82 18.64 2.75
C ALA A 77 1.07 18.38 4.24
N ALA A 78 0.45 17.36 4.81
CA ALA A 78 0.50 17.07 6.23
C ALA A 78 1.65 16.12 6.62
N LEU A 79 2.09 15.25 5.71
CA LEU A 79 3.23 14.36 5.95
C LEU A 79 4.50 15.18 6.18
N LYS A 80 5.29 14.78 7.17
CA LYS A 80 6.61 15.39 7.43
C LYS A 80 7.57 15.09 6.29
N ASN A 81 8.64 15.92 6.21
CA ASN A 81 9.77 15.63 5.32
C ASN A 81 10.35 14.23 5.61
N GLY A 82 10.63 13.47 4.56
CA GLY A 82 11.12 12.09 4.65
C GLY A 82 10.02 11.04 4.51
N TYR A 83 8.79 11.45 4.21
CA TYR A 83 7.69 10.56 3.85
C TYR A 83 7.00 11.04 2.58
N THR A 84 6.77 10.14 1.66
CA THR A 84 6.12 10.42 0.37
C THR A 84 4.86 9.58 0.20
N LEU A 85 3.73 10.24 -0.11
CA LEU A 85 2.50 9.56 -0.51
C LEU A 85 2.57 9.22 -2.00
N CYS A 86 2.49 7.93 -2.31
CA CYS A 86 2.56 7.37 -3.67
C CYS A 86 1.22 6.75 -4.05
N TRP A 87 0.70 7.07 -5.24
CA TRP A 87 -0.52 6.47 -5.80
C TRP A 87 -0.53 6.61 -7.32
N PRO A 88 -1.44 5.95 -8.07
CA PRO A 88 -1.48 6.02 -9.54
C PRO A 88 -1.57 7.43 -10.15
N GLY A 89 -1.99 8.42 -9.37
CA GLY A 89 -2.09 9.80 -9.84
C GLY A 89 -0.76 10.57 -9.86
N ASN A 90 0.24 10.15 -9.05
CA ASN A 90 1.56 10.77 -9.03
C ASN A 90 2.69 9.80 -9.40
N GLU A 91 2.42 8.51 -9.46
CA GLU A 91 3.34 7.48 -9.95
C GLU A 91 2.71 6.72 -11.14
N PRO A 92 2.82 7.21 -12.38
CA PRO A 92 2.13 6.65 -13.53
C PRO A 92 2.56 5.22 -13.88
N HIS A 93 3.73 4.79 -13.42
CA HIS A 93 4.28 3.46 -13.64
C HIS A 93 4.00 2.49 -12.49
N THR A 94 3.29 2.94 -11.42
CA THR A 94 2.94 2.04 -10.32
C THR A 94 1.97 0.96 -10.79
N PRO A 95 2.22 -0.33 -10.45
CA PRO A 95 1.28 -1.42 -10.72
C PRO A 95 0.15 -1.49 -9.67
N PHE A 96 0.16 -0.63 -8.65
CA PHE A 96 -0.80 -0.66 -7.55
C PHE A 96 -1.95 0.32 -7.80
N TYR A 97 -3.18 -0.07 -7.42
CA TYR A 97 -4.40 0.76 -7.52
C TYR A 97 -4.81 1.40 -6.19
N PHE A 98 -3.96 1.25 -5.17
CA PHE A 98 -4.11 1.82 -3.83
C PHE A 98 -2.92 2.73 -3.51
N ALA A 99 -3.00 3.44 -2.41
CA ALA A 99 -1.93 4.33 -2.00
C ALA A 99 -0.91 3.62 -1.10
N LYS A 100 0.33 4.09 -1.15
CA LYS A 100 1.41 3.71 -0.24
C LYS A 100 2.01 4.98 0.37
N VAL A 101 2.27 5.01 1.67
CA VAL A 101 3.15 6.01 2.26
C VAL A 101 4.53 5.37 2.37
N ARG A 102 5.52 6.00 1.72
CA ARG A 102 6.90 5.49 1.63
C ARG A 102 7.86 6.34 2.45
N LYS A 103 8.86 5.69 3.02
CA LYS A 103 9.97 6.34 3.72
C LYS A 103 11.06 6.70 2.73
N ASP A 104 11.37 8.00 2.61
CA ASP A 104 12.45 8.50 1.77
C ASP A 104 13.81 8.06 2.30
N GLY A 105 14.77 7.87 1.38
CA GLY A 105 16.11 7.43 1.75
C GLY A 105 16.24 5.95 2.13
N THR A 106 15.15 5.20 2.09
CA THR A 106 15.14 3.73 2.23
C THR A 106 14.96 3.04 0.87
N ARG A 107 15.24 1.74 0.80
CA ARG A 107 15.05 0.97 -0.43
C ARG A 107 14.45 -0.41 -0.14
N PHE A 108 13.27 -0.64 -0.71
CA PHE A 108 12.58 -1.93 -0.69
C PHE A 108 11.93 -2.13 -2.06
N VAL A 109 12.49 -3.05 -2.85
CA VAL A 109 12.05 -3.31 -4.22
C VAL A 109 11.26 -4.60 -4.24
N GLU A 110 9.96 -4.50 -4.51
CA GLU A 110 9.10 -5.65 -4.74
C GLU A 110 9.39 -6.24 -6.12
N GLU A 111 9.30 -7.56 -6.29
CA GLU A 111 9.58 -8.25 -7.56
C GLU A 111 8.73 -7.67 -8.72
N VAL A 112 7.49 -7.30 -8.44
CA VAL A 112 6.57 -6.72 -9.43
C VAL A 112 6.92 -5.28 -9.83
N THR A 113 7.79 -4.61 -9.07
CA THR A 113 8.20 -3.21 -9.33
C THR A 113 9.66 -3.11 -9.78
N GLU A 114 10.37 -4.23 -9.86
CA GLU A 114 11.77 -4.24 -10.28
C GLU A 114 11.91 -3.66 -11.70
N GLY A 115 12.77 -2.67 -11.86
CA GLY A 115 12.99 -1.97 -13.14
C GLY A 115 11.95 -0.91 -13.50
N LEU A 116 10.93 -0.66 -12.69
CA LEU A 116 10.00 0.44 -12.90
C LEU A 116 10.57 1.75 -12.34
N ASP A 117 10.32 2.85 -13.05
CA ASP A 117 10.68 4.21 -12.60
C ASP A 117 9.62 4.72 -11.62
N MET A 118 9.82 4.42 -10.35
CA MET A 118 8.94 4.78 -9.25
C MET A 118 9.70 4.88 -7.92
N HIS A 119 9.05 5.36 -6.88
CA HIS A 119 9.64 5.41 -5.54
C HIS A 119 9.73 3.99 -4.94
N HIS A 120 10.93 3.56 -4.56
CA HIS A 120 11.20 2.23 -4.00
C HIS A 120 11.50 2.23 -2.50
N GLY A 121 11.01 3.20 -1.74
CA GLY A 121 11.16 3.23 -0.28
C GLY A 121 10.33 2.16 0.42
N ILE A 122 10.72 1.79 1.66
CA ILE A 122 9.89 0.99 2.58
C ILE A 122 8.54 1.69 2.74
N TYR A 123 7.44 0.95 2.86
CA TYR A 123 6.09 1.49 2.75
C TYR A 123 5.09 0.85 3.72
N VAL A 124 3.99 1.55 3.93
CA VAL A 124 2.73 1.04 4.48
C VAL A 124 1.64 1.16 3.42
N ASP A 125 0.89 0.10 3.20
CA ASP A 125 -0.18 0.02 2.22
C ASP A 125 -1.50 0.56 2.78
N ILE A 126 -2.21 1.37 1.97
CA ILE A 126 -3.47 2.01 2.36
C ILE A 126 -4.55 1.65 1.35
N PHE A 127 -5.49 0.79 1.77
CA PHE A 127 -6.55 0.26 0.93
C PHE A 127 -7.87 1.02 1.10
N PRO A 128 -8.51 1.48 0.00
CA PRO A 128 -9.86 2.05 0.05
C PRO A 128 -10.93 0.96 0.20
N PHE A 129 -11.81 1.10 1.18
CA PHE A 129 -12.94 0.22 1.42
C PHE A 129 -14.25 0.89 1.03
N ASN A 130 -14.87 0.42 -0.03
CA ASN A 130 -16.13 0.93 -0.55
C ASN A 130 -17.32 0.23 0.10
N LYS A 131 -18.39 1.01 0.35
CA LYS A 131 -19.67 0.45 0.85
C LYS A 131 -20.29 -0.45 -0.21
N VAL A 132 -20.72 -1.64 0.20
CA VAL A 132 -21.50 -2.55 -0.65
C VAL A 132 -22.98 -2.20 -0.51
N PRO A 133 -23.70 -1.92 -1.62
CA PRO A 133 -25.14 -1.66 -1.55
C PRO A 133 -25.90 -2.86 -0.99
N ARG A 134 -26.86 -2.60 -0.08
CA ARG A 134 -27.73 -3.66 0.47
C ARG A 134 -28.77 -4.18 -0.52
N ASN A 135 -28.88 -3.61 -1.71
CA ASN A 135 -29.80 -4.05 -2.77
C ASN A 135 -29.11 -5.08 -3.63
N GLY A 136 -29.62 -6.30 -3.70
CA GLY A 136 -29.00 -7.45 -4.38
C GLY A 136 -28.68 -7.24 -5.87
N ARG A 137 -29.44 -6.37 -6.60
CA ARG A 137 -29.11 -6.06 -8.01
C ARG A 137 -27.91 -5.09 -8.08
N LYS A 138 -27.89 -4.05 -7.25
CA LYS A 138 -26.78 -3.09 -7.19
C LYS A 138 -25.51 -3.76 -6.65
N GLU A 139 -25.64 -4.60 -5.65
CA GLU A 139 -24.53 -5.42 -5.12
C GLU A 139 -23.92 -6.30 -6.20
N ARG A 140 -24.74 -7.04 -6.94
CA ARG A 140 -24.27 -7.92 -8.02
C ARG A 140 -23.57 -7.13 -9.13
N TRP A 141 -24.14 -5.97 -9.49
CA TRP A 141 -23.52 -5.08 -10.48
C TRP A 141 -22.16 -4.57 -10.01
N GLN A 142 -22.08 -4.07 -8.77
CA GLN A 142 -20.82 -3.58 -8.19
C GLN A 142 -19.75 -4.68 -8.13
N ARG A 143 -20.11 -5.89 -7.67
CA ARG A 143 -19.19 -7.04 -7.63
C ARG A 143 -18.69 -7.40 -9.03
N THR A 144 -19.59 -7.38 -10.01
CA THR A 144 -19.24 -7.67 -11.41
C THR A 144 -18.34 -6.61 -11.99
N ALA A 145 -18.67 -5.33 -11.79
CA ALA A 145 -17.84 -4.22 -12.25
C ALA A 145 -16.45 -4.26 -11.60
N ALA A 146 -16.36 -4.45 -10.28
CA ALA A 146 -15.09 -4.58 -9.58
C ALA A 146 -14.23 -5.73 -10.13
N LYS A 147 -14.84 -6.88 -10.40
CA LYS A 147 -14.13 -8.03 -11.01
C LYS A 147 -13.50 -7.66 -12.36
N TYR A 148 -14.27 -7.02 -13.24
CA TYR A 148 -13.76 -6.66 -14.57
C TYR A 148 -12.73 -5.51 -14.51
N LEU A 149 -12.91 -4.55 -13.61
CA LEU A 149 -11.93 -3.48 -13.39
C LEU A 149 -10.61 -4.03 -12.86
N ASN A 150 -10.65 -4.93 -11.88
CA ASN A 150 -9.45 -5.61 -11.38
C ASN A 150 -8.77 -6.43 -12.48
N LEU A 151 -9.54 -7.17 -13.30
CA LEU A 151 -8.97 -7.91 -14.41
C LEU A 151 -8.30 -6.97 -15.43
N ALA A 152 -8.95 -5.85 -15.78
CA ALA A 152 -8.39 -4.86 -16.69
C ALA A 152 -7.11 -4.23 -16.13
N PHE A 153 -7.06 -4.01 -14.81
CA PHE A 153 -5.88 -3.49 -14.13
C PHE A 153 -4.72 -4.50 -14.18
N ILE A 154 -4.96 -5.77 -13.85
CA ILE A 154 -3.97 -6.86 -13.96
C ILE A 154 -3.44 -6.98 -15.40
N CYS A 155 -4.32 -6.86 -16.41
CA CYS A 155 -3.89 -6.89 -17.80
C CYS A 155 -3.01 -5.68 -18.18
N LYS A 156 -3.31 -4.48 -17.62
CA LYS A 156 -2.47 -3.30 -17.78
C LYS A 156 -1.09 -3.54 -17.17
N ASP A 157 -1.02 -4.10 -15.97
CA ASP A 157 0.24 -4.38 -15.28
C ASP A 157 1.07 -5.40 -16.03
N ALA A 158 0.46 -6.51 -16.49
CA ALA A 158 1.15 -7.50 -17.31
C ALA A 158 1.68 -6.89 -18.62
N TRP A 159 0.95 -5.95 -19.22
CA TRP A 159 1.40 -5.22 -20.40
C TRP A 159 2.54 -4.26 -20.07
N MET A 160 2.47 -3.53 -18.96
CA MET A 160 3.53 -2.62 -18.50
C MET A 160 4.83 -3.35 -18.19
N LEU A 161 4.78 -4.44 -17.42
CA LEU A 161 5.94 -5.28 -17.12
C LEU A 161 6.61 -5.81 -18.41
N LYS A 162 5.80 -6.18 -19.41
CA LYS A 162 6.31 -6.66 -20.68
C LYS A 162 6.95 -5.59 -21.57
N HIS A 163 6.51 -4.33 -21.47
CA HIS A 163 6.90 -3.27 -22.41
C HIS A 163 7.71 -2.13 -21.79
N CYS A 164 7.62 -1.94 -20.46
CA CYS A 164 8.34 -0.88 -19.74
C CYS A 164 9.45 -1.43 -18.82
N GLY A 165 9.50 -2.74 -18.60
CA GLY A 165 10.34 -3.40 -17.60
C GLY A 165 11.71 -3.88 -18.06
N THR A 166 12.29 -3.36 -19.15
CA THR A 166 13.70 -3.63 -19.48
C THR A 166 14.45 -2.33 -19.70
N PRO A 167 15.41 -1.97 -18.82
CA PRO A 167 16.42 -0.98 -19.19
C PRO A 167 17.16 -1.55 -20.40
N LYS A 168 17.14 -0.84 -21.51
CA LYS A 168 18.08 -1.12 -22.59
C LYS A 168 19.47 -0.84 -22.03
N THR A 169 20.25 -1.91 -21.80
CA THR A 169 21.71 -1.82 -21.59
C THR A 169 22.37 -1.08 -22.71
#